data_dc4d56b5e3a2052ad97ff203ba608914
#
_entry.id   dc4d56b5e3a2052ad97ff203ba608914
#
_cell.length_a   1.000
_cell.length_b   1.000
_cell.length_c   1.000
_cell.angle_alpha   90.00
_cell.angle_beta   90.00
_cell.angle_gamma   90.00
#
_symmetry.space_group_name_H-M   'P 1'
#
loop_
_entity.id
_entity.type
_entity.pdbx_description
1 polymer ?
#
loop_
_entity_poly.entity_id
_entity_poly.type
_entity_poly.pdbx_seq_one_letter_code
_entity_poly.pdbx_strand_id
1 'polypeptide(L)'
;IKIQTHEVKLKSGEISSASGISRVTSCEECEEKEPNWYLSASSAKRDLENLNIVYKNVTVRVKGVPVAYIPYLRMPDPSVSRARGFLVPEAVLTSNLASGLKLPYFVPMGISSDMLITPYFSSKTKTLEYRYRKKFRKGELTINGAFSDDDLVNNDLRYFSQLVGNYQMGYGVDLNFNVGKVSDSSYLGDYVYSEESEFNSE
;
A
#
# COMPACT_ATOMS: atom_id res chain seq x y z
N ILE A 1 -9.43 -1.06 -12.14
CA ILE A 1 -9.40 0.44 -12.04
C ILE A 1 -10.41 0.98 -13.03
N LYS A 2 -11.41 1.70 -12.53
CA LYS A 2 -12.39 2.42 -13.36
C LYS A 2 -11.96 3.88 -13.51
N ILE A 3 -12.06 4.42 -14.74
CA ILE A 3 -11.71 5.82 -15.04
C ILE A 3 -12.92 6.48 -15.70
N GLN A 4 -13.40 7.57 -15.12
CA GLN A 4 -14.40 8.46 -15.73
C GLN A 4 -13.71 9.73 -16.23
N THR A 5 -13.90 10.07 -17.50
CA THR A 5 -13.21 11.20 -18.13
C THR A 5 -14.11 11.92 -19.12
N HIS A 6 -13.85 13.20 -19.37
CA HIS A 6 -14.60 14.02 -20.35
C HIS A 6 -14.05 13.85 -21.77
N GLU A 7 -12.76 13.65 -21.94
CA GLU A 7 -12.12 13.57 -23.24
C GLU A 7 -11.03 12.51 -23.26
N VAL A 8 -10.98 11.70 -24.30
CA VAL A 8 -9.98 10.65 -24.52
C VAL A 8 -9.35 10.83 -25.91
N LYS A 9 -8.02 10.82 -25.96
CA LYS A 9 -7.26 10.78 -27.21
C LYS A 9 -6.67 9.38 -27.39
N LEU A 10 -6.86 8.83 -28.57
CA LEU A 10 -6.33 7.53 -28.98
C LEU A 10 -5.10 7.72 -29.86
N LYS A 11 -4.11 6.83 -29.71
CA LYS A 11 -2.98 6.68 -30.60
C LYS A 11 -2.82 5.18 -30.91
N SER A 12 -2.86 4.83 -32.18
CA SER A 12 -2.79 3.41 -32.62
C SER A 12 -3.88 2.51 -32.00
N GLY A 13 -5.09 3.04 -31.76
CA GLY A 13 -6.20 2.30 -31.14
C GLY A 13 -6.15 2.19 -29.60
N GLU A 14 -5.09 2.67 -28.96
CA GLU A 14 -4.95 2.68 -27.51
C GLU A 14 -5.11 4.09 -26.91
N ILE A 15 -5.59 4.17 -25.67
CA ILE A 15 -5.71 5.44 -24.95
C ILE A 15 -4.31 5.98 -24.68
N SER A 16 -3.96 7.12 -25.29
CA SER A 16 -2.68 7.80 -25.10
C SER A 16 -2.75 8.94 -24.08
N SER A 17 -3.89 9.62 -24.01
CA SER A 17 -4.11 10.68 -23.04
C SER A 17 -5.59 10.88 -22.76
N ALA A 18 -5.91 11.37 -21.57
CA ALA A 18 -7.26 11.75 -21.15
C ALA A 18 -7.22 13.10 -20.41
N SER A 19 -8.27 13.88 -20.55
CA SER A 19 -8.42 15.16 -19.87
C SER A 19 -9.75 15.23 -19.08
N GLY A 20 -9.79 16.07 -18.04
CA GLY A 20 -10.97 16.21 -17.20
C GLY A 20 -11.35 14.90 -16.49
N ILE A 21 -10.37 14.22 -15.87
CA ILE A 21 -10.60 12.97 -15.16
C ILE A 21 -11.33 13.29 -13.87
N SER A 22 -12.61 12.97 -13.83
CA SER A 22 -13.45 13.23 -12.67
C SER A 22 -13.25 12.18 -11.58
N ARG A 23 -12.96 10.93 -11.96
CA ARG A 23 -12.84 9.83 -10.99
C ARG A 23 -11.95 8.71 -11.48
N VAL A 24 -10.97 8.32 -10.64
CA VAL A 24 -10.18 7.10 -10.76
C VAL A 24 -10.27 6.36 -9.43
N THR A 25 -10.77 5.13 -9.44
CA THR A 25 -10.94 4.30 -8.24
C THR A 25 -10.66 2.84 -8.52
N SER A 26 -10.27 2.08 -7.50
CA SER A 26 -10.12 0.63 -7.56
C SER A 26 -11.41 -0.13 -7.21
N CYS A 27 -12.49 0.56 -6.88
CA CYS A 27 -13.76 -0.07 -6.53
C CYS A 27 -14.40 -0.72 -7.76
N GLU A 28 -14.71 -2.02 -7.70
CA GLU A 28 -15.31 -2.79 -8.79
C GLU A 28 -16.85 -2.74 -8.76
N GLU A 29 -17.45 -2.63 -7.58
CA GLU A 29 -18.91 -2.67 -7.35
C GLU A 29 -19.55 -1.30 -7.04
N CYS A 30 -18.86 -0.20 -7.34
CA CYS A 30 -19.33 1.15 -7.04
C CYS A 30 -20.19 1.77 -8.15
N GLU A 31 -21.05 1.02 -8.84
CA GLU A 31 -21.95 1.60 -9.85
C GLU A 31 -23.12 2.39 -9.22
N GLU A 32 -23.57 1.96 -8.03
CA GLU A 32 -24.71 2.59 -7.32
C GLU A 32 -24.31 3.40 -6.07
N LYS A 33 -23.06 3.26 -5.58
CA LYS A 33 -22.58 3.99 -4.40
C LYS A 33 -21.31 4.77 -4.70
N GLU A 34 -21.17 5.94 -4.09
CA GLU A 34 -19.90 6.67 -4.18
C GLU A 34 -18.77 5.84 -3.55
N PRO A 35 -17.61 5.72 -4.23
CA PRO A 35 -16.48 5.01 -3.67
C PRO A 35 -15.97 5.73 -2.42
N ASN A 36 -15.50 4.97 -1.44
CA ASN A 36 -14.95 5.52 -0.20
C ASN A 36 -13.77 6.47 -0.46
N TRP A 37 -13.07 6.29 -1.57
CA TRP A 37 -12.00 7.18 -2.01
C TRP A 37 -11.89 7.16 -3.55
N TYR A 38 -11.43 8.27 -4.11
CA TYR A 38 -11.12 8.39 -5.53
C TYR A 38 -10.12 9.51 -5.79
N LEU A 39 -9.45 9.43 -6.95
CA LEU A 39 -8.61 10.47 -7.47
C LEU A 39 -9.37 11.24 -8.55
N SER A 40 -9.26 12.56 -8.55
CA SER A 40 -9.60 13.40 -9.68
C SER A 40 -8.34 14.08 -10.21
N ALA A 41 -8.21 14.27 -11.52
CA ALA A 41 -7.03 14.85 -12.15
C ALA A 41 -7.40 15.71 -13.34
N SER A 42 -6.61 16.75 -13.61
CA SER A 42 -6.84 17.58 -14.81
C SER A 42 -6.51 16.81 -16.10
N SER A 43 -5.51 15.98 -16.09
CA SER A 43 -5.15 15.14 -17.22
C SER A 43 -4.37 13.89 -16.80
N ALA A 44 -4.43 12.86 -17.63
CA ALA A 44 -3.56 11.68 -17.60
C ALA A 44 -2.92 11.48 -18.96
N LYS A 45 -1.66 11.09 -18.98
CA LYS A 45 -0.91 10.72 -20.16
C LYS A 45 -0.24 9.37 -19.94
N ARG A 46 -0.48 8.42 -20.84
CA ARG A 46 0.19 7.12 -20.85
C ARG A 46 1.55 7.26 -21.53
N ASP A 47 2.59 6.86 -20.85
CA ASP A 47 3.96 6.77 -21.33
C ASP A 47 4.24 5.31 -21.66
N LEU A 48 4.21 4.98 -22.94
CA LEU A 48 4.37 3.60 -23.43
C LEU A 48 5.82 3.12 -23.37
N GLU A 49 6.79 4.04 -23.39
CA GLU A 49 8.21 3.67 -23.31
C GLU A 49 8.59 3.27 -21.88
N ASN A 50 8.09 4.02 -20.89
CA ASN A 50 8.37 3.76 -19.47
C ASN A 50 7.27 2.95 -18.79
N LEU A 51 6.21 2.56 -19.50
CA LEU A 51 5.05 1.82 -19.00
C LEU A 51 4.45 2.46 -17.73
N ASN A 52 4.20 3.76 -17.80
CA ASN A 52 3.65 4.56 -16.72
C ASN A 52 2.45 5.41 -17.21
N ILE A 53 1.59 5.76 -16.27
CA ILE A 53 0.55 6.77 -16.46
C ILE A 53 0.90 7.96 -15.59
N VAL A 54 0.98 9.12 -16.22
CA VAL A 54 1.29 10.40 -15.58
C VAL A 54 0.02 11.21 -15.43
N TYR A 55 -0.35 11.50 -14.20
CA TYR A 55 -1.49 12.34 -13.84
C TYR A 55 -1.00 13.74 -13.41
N LYS A 56 -1.73 14.79 -13.79
CA LYS A 56 -1.47 16.16 -13.38
C LYS A 56 -2.61 16.71 -12.54
N ASN A 57 -2.26 17.53 -11.54
CA ASN A 57 -3.19 18.21 -10.63
C ASN A 57 -4.17 17.20 -10.00
N VAL A 58 -3.62 16.20 -9.33
CA VAL A 58 -4.38 15.13 -8.70
C VAL A 58 -4.92 15.61 -7.36
N THR A 59 -6.22 15.44 -7.16
CA THR A 59 -6.85 15.62 -5.85
C THR A 59 -7.34 14.27 -5.35
N VAL A 60 -6.84 13.86 -4.19
CA VAL A 60 -7.31 12.66 -3.48
C VAL A 60 -8.54 13.04 -2.68
N ARG A 61 -9.61 12.27 -2.84
CA ARG A 61 -10.86 12.48 -2.09
C ARG A 61 -11.25 11.21 -1.34
N VAL A 62 -11.67 11.41 -0.10
CA VAL A 62 -12.22 10.35 0.77
C VAL A 62 -13.63 10.75 1.15
N LYS A 63 -14.61 9.91 0.83
CA LYS A 63 -16.06 10.21 1.01
C LYS A 63 -16.44 11.59 0.46
N GLY A 64 -15.91 11.93 -0.73
CA GLY A 64 -16.17 13.23 -1.38
C GLY A 64 -15.34 14.42 -0.87
N VAL A 65 -14.71 14.31 0.31
CA VAL A 65 -13.89 15.37 0.91
C VAL A 65 -12.48 15.36 0.33
N PRO A 66 -11.92 16.48 -0.17
CA PRO A 66 -10.54 16.53 -0.62
C PRO A 66 -9.60 16.46 0.58
N VAL A 67 -8.70 15.45 0.58
CA VAL A 67 -7.76 15.20 1.69
C VAL A 67 -6.30 15.46 1.32
N ALA A 68 -5.96 15.41 0.02
CA ALA A 68 -4.62 15.70 -0.45
C ALA A 68 -4.64 16.25 -1.89
N TYR A 69 -3.62 17.06 -2.21
CA TYR A 69 -3.36 17.55 -3.57
C TYR A 69 -1.92 17.19 -3.98
N ILE A 70 -1.79 16.57 -5.16
CA ILE A 70 -0.52 16.12 -5.72
C ILE A 70 -0.38 16.73 -7.12
N PRO A 71 0.54 17.68 -7.34
CA PRO A 71 0.68 18.36 -8.63
C PRO A 71 1.02 17.41 -9.78
N TYR A 72 1.79 16.36 -9.48
CA TYR A 72 2.29 15.41 -10.45
C TYR A 72 2.36 14.02 -9.80
N LEU A 73 1.57 13.08 -10.31
CA LEU A 73 1.53 11.69 -9.83
C LEU A 73 1.87 10.76 -10.99
N ARG A 74 2.87 9.91 -10.81
CA ARG A 74 3.21 8.84 -11.73
C ARG A 74 2.81 7.51 -11.13
N MET A 75 1.99 6.76 -11.86
CA MET A 75 1.57 5.42 -11.49
C MET A 75 2.00 4.42 -12.57
N PRO A 76 2.33 3.18 -12.21
CA PRO A 76 2.59 2.14 -13.19
C PRO A 76 1.39 1.89 -14.10
N ASP A 77 1.66 1.56 -15.36
CA ASP A 77 0.62 1.10 -16.28
C ASP A 77 0.06 -0.24 -15.78
N PRO A 78 -1.26 -0.46 -15.83
CA PRO A 78 -1.89 -1.72 -15.41
C PRO A 78 -1.39 -2.96 -16.17
N SER A 79 -0.77 -2.79 -17.34
CA SER A 79 -0.16 -3.90 -18.09
C SER A 79 1.12 -4.45 -17.44
N VAL A 80 1.71 -3.69 -16.51
CA VAL A 80 2.95 -4.09 -15.84
C VAL A 80 2.64 -4.84 -14.56
N SER A 81 2.88 -6.13 -14.54
CA SER A 81 2.58 -7.00 -13.38
C SER A 81 3.40 -6.72 -12.13
N ARG A 82 4.60 -6.10 -12.26
CA ARG A 82 5.52 -5.81 -11.15
C ARG A 82 6.27 -4.49 -11.36
N ALA A 83 5.56 -3.38 -11.32
CA ALA A 83 6.17 -2.07 -11.44
C ALA A 83 6.40 -1.44 -10.07
N ARG A 84 7.49 -0.67 -9.96
CA ARG A 84 7.75 0.21 -8.81
C ARG A 84 6.76 1.36 -8.81
N GLY A 85 6.18 1.68 -7.65
CA GLY A 85 5.33 2.85 -7.55
C GLY A 85 4.40 2.83 -6.35
N PHE A 86 3.65 3.90 -6.19
CA PHE A 86 2.59 3.98 -5.20
C PHE A 86 1.45 3.04 -5.57
N LEU A 87 1.00 2.30 -4.58
CA LEU A 87 -0.25 1.55 -4.65
C LEU A 87 -1.40 2.47 -4.24
N VAL A 88 -2.58 1.90 -4.24
CA VAL A 88 -3.80 2.59 -3.84
C VAL A 88 -3.68 3.07 -2.39
N PRO A 89 -3.88 4.36 -2.12
CA PRO A 89 -3.95 4.86 -0.75
C PRO A 89 -5.09 4.20 0.03
N GLU A 90 -4.87 3.93 1.31
CA GLU A 90 -5.84 3.31 2.20
C GLU A 90 -6.24 4.30 3.30
N ALA A 91 -7.53 4.58 3.42
CA ALA A 91 -8.06 5.35 4.54
C ALA A 91 -8.32 4.41 5.73
N VAL A 92 -7.67 4.67 6.85
CA VAL A 92 -7.80 3.91 8.09
C VAL A 92 -8.68 4.68 9.07
N LEU A 93 -9.69 4.00 9.59
CA LEU A 93 -10.62 4.56 10.56
C LEU A 93 -10.53 3.72 11.84
N THR A 94 -9.80 4.19 12.83
CA THR A 94 -9.67 3.53 14.13
C THR A 94 -10.03 4.47 15.26
N SER A 95 -10.54 3.93 16.35
CA SER A 95 -10.85 4.70 17.54
C SER A 95 -9.58 5.13 18.30
N ASN A 96 -8.55 4.29 18.31
CA ASN A 96 -7.34 4.50 19.10
C ASN A 96 -6.39 5.50 18.42
N LEU A 97 -6.15 5.34 17.11
CA LEU A 97 -5.16 6.12 16.37
C LEU A 97 -5.76 7.24 15.51
N ALA A 98 -7.06 7.51 15.69
CA ALA A 98 -7.83 8.43 14.86
C ALA A 98 -7.87 8.05 13.37
N SER A 99 -8.60 8.84 12.57
CA SER A 99 -8.64 8.64 11.12
C SER A 99 -7.31 9.01 10.50
N GLY A 100 -6.80 8.17 9.63
CA GLY A 100 -5.52 8.39 8.98
C GLY A 100 -5.45 7.87 7.54
N LEU A 101 -4.31 8.06 6.92
CA LEU A 101 -4.04 7.69 5.54
C LEU A 101 -2.76 6.85 5.47
N LYS A 102 -2.85 5.68 4.84
CA LYS A 102 -1.71 4.85 4.45
C LYS A 102 -1.38 5.08 2.98
N LEU A 103 -0.11 5.24 2.67
CA LEU A 103 0.41 5.47 1.31
C LEU A 103 1.40 4.37 0.91
N PRO A 104 0.94 3.18 0.50
CA PRO A 104 1.84 2.08 0.19
C PRO A 104 2.69 2.38 -1.05
N TYR A 105 4.00 2.10 -0.96
CA TYR A 105 4.95 2.20 -2.05
C TYR A 105 5.63 0.85 -2.30
N PHE A 106 5.43 0.30 -3.49
CA PHE A 106 5.94 -1.00 -3.89
C PHE A 106 7.28 -0.89 -4.62
N VAL A 107 8.24 -1.71 -4.22
CA VAL A 107 9.58 -1.79 -4.83
C VAL A 107 9.87 -3.24 -5.20
N PRO A 108 9.81 -3.61 -6.50
CA PRO A 108 10.29 -4.91 -6.94
C PRO A 108 11.82 -4.95 -6.84
N MET A 109 12.34 -6.00 -6.20
CA MET A 109 13.77 -6.23 -6.00
C MET A 109 14.20 -7.47 -6.79
N GLY A 110 14.15 -7.38 -8.12
CA GLY A 110 14.38 -8.49 -9.03
C GLY A 110 13.16 -9.40 -9.21
N ILE A 111 13.38 -10.64 -9.67
CA ILE A 111 12.31 -11.56 -10.08
C ILE A 111 11.60 -12.18 -8.87
N SER A 112 12.34 -12.44 -7.80
CA SER A 112 11.90 -13.28 -6.68
C SER A 112 11.78 -12.54 -5.34
N SER A 113 11.96 -11.23 -5.31
CA SER A 113 11.83 -10.44 -4.08
C SER A 113 11.16 -9.10 -4.33
N ASP A 114 10.51 -8.60 -3.32
CA ASP A 114 9.89 -7.27 -3.31
C ASP A 114 9.87 -6.68 -1.90
N MET A 115 9.71 -5.36 -1.86
CA MET A 115 9.56 -4.59 -0.65
C MET A 115 8.33 -3.68 -0.78
N LEU A 116 7.52 -3.62 0.26
CA LEU A 116 6.44 -2.67 0.42
C LEU A 116 6.77 -1.77 1.61
N ILE A 117 6.75 -0.48 1.39
CA ILE A 117 6.95 0.54 2.43
C ILE A 117 5.65 1.32 2.51
N THR A 118 5.06 1.41 3.69
CA THR A 118 3.75 2.04 3.88
C THR A 118 3.81 3.09 4.99
N PRO A 119 4.10 4.36 4.67
CA PRO A 119 3.86 5.43 5.61
C PRO A 119 2.38 5.50 5.99
N TYR A 120 2.11 5.60 7.27
CA TYR A 120 0.80 5.81 7.85
C TYR A 120 0.81 7.08 8.70
N PHE A 121 -0.09 7.99 8.41
CA PHE A 121 -0.22 9.27 9.11
C PHE A 121 -1.64 9.46 9.61
N SER A 122 -1.75 9.78 10.89
CA SER A 122 -2.99 10.28 11.51
C SER A 122 -2.68 11.47 12.41
N SER A 123 -3.66 12.00 13.11
CA SER A 123 -3.43 13.05 14.11
C SER A 123 -2.72 12.53 15.37
N LYS A 124 -2.67 11.20 15.59
CA LYS A 124 -2.12 10.57 16.79
C LYS A 124 -0.89 9.71 16.52
N THR A 125 -0.59 9.36 15.28
CA THR A 125 0.57 8.54 14.94
C THR A 125 1.24 8.91 13.64
N LYS A 126 2.56 8.71 13.60
CA LYS A 126 3.40 8.66 12.41
C LYS A 126 4.06 7.29 12.40
N THR A 127 3.60 6.41 11.52
CA THR A 127 4.07 5.03 11.46
C THR A 127 4.68 4.74 10.10
N LEU A 128 5.76 4.00 10.09
CA LEU A 128 6.37 3.44 8.88
C LEU A 128 6.26 1.92 8.94
N GLU A 129 5.34 1.36 8.15
CA GLU A 129 5.21 -0.09 7.99
C GLU A 129 6.13 -0.56 6.86
N TYR A 130 6.67 -1.76 6.99
CA TYR A 130 7.46 -2.39 5.95
C TYR A 130 7.13 -3.88 5.83
N ARG A 131 7.22 -4.39 4.60
CA ARG A 131 7.13 -5.82 4.30
C ARG A 131 8.16 -6.15 3.23
N TYR A 132 9.07 -7.02 3.53
CA TYR A 132 9.99 -7.63 2.58
C TYR A 132 9.60 -9.08 2.33
N ARG A 133 9.54 -9.50 1.05
CA ARG A 133 9.27 -10.89 0.66
C ARG A 133 10.36 -11.38 -0.26
N LYS A 134 10.77 -12.62 -0.04
CA LYS A 134 11.73 -13.33 -0.88
C LYS A 134 11.24 -14.75 -1.15
N LYS A 135 11.14 -15.11 -2.43
CA LYS A 135 10.92 -16.49 -2.85
C LYS A 135 12.22 -17.14 -3.23
N PHE A 136 12.45 -18.33 -2.71
CA PHE A 136 13.53 -19.21 -3.07
C PHE A 136 12.98 -20.37 -3.90
N ARG A 137 13.85 -21.20 -4.46
CA ARG A 137 13.42 -22.38 -5.24
C ARG A 137 12.62 -23.38 -4.38
N LYS A 138 12.91 -23.45 -3.09
CA LYS A 138 12.34 -24.44 -2.15
C LYS A 138 11.69 -23.80 -0.93
N GLY A 139 11.29 -22.55 -1.00
CA GLY A 139 10.67 -21.90 0.14
C GLY A 139 10.46 -20.40 -0.07
N GLU A 140 9.99 -19.76 0.98
CA GLU A 140 9.78 -18.32 0.99
C GLU A 140 10.09 -17.73 2.36
N LEU A 141 10.41 -16.45 2.35
CA LEU A 141 10.70 -15.64 3.52
C LEU A 141 9.89 -14.35 3.44
N THR A 142 9.24 -13.99 4.52
CA THR A 142 8.58 -12.69 4.69
C THR A 142 9.09 -12.04 5.97
N ILE A 143 9.47 -10.78 5.88
CA ILE A 143 9.79 -9.94 7.03
C ILE A 143 8.76 -8.81 7.03
N ASN A 144 7.98 -8.70 8.10
CA ASN A 144 7.03 -7.62 8.32
C ASN A 144 7.47 -6.81 9.54
N GLY A 145 7.11 -5.54 9.56
CA GLY A 145 7.29 -4.74 10.75
C GLY A 145 6.78 -3.32 10.57
N ALA A 146 6.81 -2.61 11.68
CA ALA A 146 6.51 -1.19 11.71
C ALA A 146 7.31 -0.48 12.81
N PHE A 147 7.54 0.80 12.60
CA PHE A 147 8.06 1.75 13.58
C PHE A 147 7.05 2.88 13.72
N SER A 148 6.66 3.20 14.93
CA SER A 148 5.63 4.17 15.24
C SER A 148 6.08 5.17 16.29
N ASP A 149 5.80 6.43 15.99
CA ASP A 149 5.84 7.54 16.94
C ASP A 149 4.37 7.95 17.18
N ASP A 150 3.84 7.63 18.35
CA ASP A 150 2.43 7.84 18.70
C ASP A 150 2.24 8.39 20.11
N ASP A 151 1.06 8.97 20.34
CA ASP A 151 0.69 9.59 21.62
C ASP A 151 0.08 8.58 22.64
N LEU A 152 0.10 7.27 22.34
CA LEU A 152 -0.54 6.26 23.21
C LEU A 152 0.35 5.84 24.38
N VAL A 153 1.67 5.86 24.19
CA VAL A 153 2.65 5.52 25.22
C VAL A 153 3.70 6.64 25.30
N ASN A 154 4.08 7.03 26.50
CA ASN A 154 4.95 8.17 26.76
C ASN A 154 6.24 8.17 25.95
N ASN A 155 6.27 8.92 24.86
CA ASN A 155 7.41 9.37 24.06
C ASN A 155 8.45 8.31 23.62
N ASP A 156 8.10 7.03 23.63
CA ASP A 156 9.00 5.97 23.18
C ASP A 156 8.64 5.52 21.77
N LEU A 157 9.67 5.28 20.95
CA LEU A 157 9.51 4.68 19.64
C LEU A 157 9.00 3.25 19.81
N ARG A 158 7.79 3.00 19.33
CA ARG A 158 7.16 1.68 19.37
C ARG A 158 7.45 0.94 18.07
N TYR A 159 7.60 -0.37 18.16
CA TYR A 159 7.89 -1.17 16.97
C TYR A 159 7.43 -2.62 17.11
N PHE A 160 7.22 -3.25 15.98
CA PHE A 160 7.26 -4.71 15.87
C PHE A 160 8.07 -5.13 14.66
N SER A 161 8.59 -6.34 14.70
CA SER A 161 9.21 -7.02 13.57
C SER A 161 8.89 -8.50 13.64
N GLN A 162 8.49 -9.09 12.53
CA GLN A 162 8.14 -10.49 12.40
C GLN A 162 8.85 -11.10 11.22
N LEU A 163 9.43 -12.26 11.41
CA LEU A 163 10.08 -13.07 10.41
C LEU A 163 9.29 -14.38 10.25
N VAL A 164 8.71 -14.58 9.09
CA VAL A 164 7.94 -15.80 8.74
C VAL A 164 8.59 -16.46 7.55
N GLY A 165 8.75 -17.76 7.58
CA GLY A 165 9.27 -18.47 6.42
C GLY A 165 9.03 -19.96 6.46
N ASN A 166 9.20 -20.54 5.27
CA ASN A 166 9.21 -21.98 5.08
C ASN A 166 10.34 -22.34 4.13
N TYR A 167 10.91 -23.51 4.33
CA TYR A 167 11.96 -24.04 3.47
C TYR A 167 11.94 -25.57 3.42
N GLN A 168 11.85 -26.14 2.22
CA GLN A 168 11.89 -27.58 2.00
C GLN A 168 13.35 -28.06 1.95
N MET A 169 13.80 -28.69 3.03
CA MET A 169 15.18 -29.16 3.17
C MET A 169 15.49 -30.42 2.34
N GLY A 170 14.44 -31.11 1.86
CA GLY A 170 14.55 -32.41 1.19
C GLY A 170 14.31 -33.57 2.15
N TYR A 171 14.28 -34.80 1.62
CA TYR A 171 14.00 -36.03 2.38
C TYR A 171 12.68 -35.95 3.21
N GLY A 172 11.71 -35.13 2.77
CA GLY A 172 10.43 -34.97 3.49
C GLY A 172 10.50 -34.08 4.72
N VAL A 173 11.57 -33.31 4.89
CA VAL A 173 11.73 -32.35 6.00
C VAL A 173 11.41 -30.96 5.53
N ASP A 174 10.44 -30.31 6.18
CA ASP A 174 10.06 -28.93 5.96
C ASP A 174 10.36 -28.10 7.23
N LEU A 175 11.13 -27.04 7.05
CA LEU A 175 11.40 -26.05 8.10
C LEU A 175 10.37 -24.93 8.00
N ASN A 176 9.56 -24.74 9.03
CA ASN A 176 8.65 -23.60 9.18
C ASN A 176 9.08 -22.82 10.41
N PHE A 177 9.10 -21.50 10.29
CA PHE A 177 9.41 -20.62 11.40
C PHE A 177 8.58 -19.34 11.36
N ASN A 178 8.22 -18.89 12.54
CA ASN A 178 7.53 -17.62 12.78
C ASN A 178 8.12 -17.04 14.06
N VAL A 179 8.92 -15.99 13.92
CA VAL A 179 9.59 -15.33 15.04
C VAL A 179 9.27 -13.87 15.01
N GLY A 180 8.84 -13.31 16.14
CA GLY A 180 8.47 -11.92 16.24
C GLY A 180 9.05 -11.25 17.48
N LYS A 181 9.18 -9.93 17.39
CA LYS A 181 9.54 -9.07 18.51
C LYS A 181 8.68 -7.82 18.47
N VAL A 182 8.20 -7.40 19.60
CA VAL A 182 7.36 -6.21 19.79
C VAL A 182 7.92 -5.36 20.93
N SER A 183 7.73 -4.05 20.85
CA SER A 183 8.19 -3.11 21.89
C SER A 183 7.41 -3.25 23.19
N ASP A 184 6.11 -3.47 23.08
CA ASP A 184 5.18 -3.58 24.22
C ASP A 184 3.97 -4.46 23.83
N SER A 185 3.29 -5.00 24.83
CA SER A 185 2.20 -5.97 24.66
C SER A 185 0.95 -5.39 24.00
N SER A 186 0.73 -4.07 24.03
CA SER A 186 -0.46 -3.45 23.45
C SER A 186 -0.30 -3.07 21.98
N TYR A 187 0.95 -2.99 21.47
CA TYR A 187 1.26 -2.44 20.16
C TYR A 187 0.47 -3.09 19.01
N LEU A 188 0.43 -4.42 18.96
CA LEU A 188 -0.25 -5.13 17.87
C LEU A 188 -1.75 -4.92 17.90
N GLY A 189 -2.36 -4.86 19.09
CA GLY A 189 -3.78 -4.59 19.27
C GLY A 189 -4.15 -3.14 18.94
N ASP A 190 -3.34 -2.17 19.32
CA ASP A 190 -3.57 -0.74 19.04
C ASP A 190 -3.59 -0.46 17.52
N TYR A 191 -2.74 -1.14 16.75
CA TYR A 191 -2.63 -1.00 15.31
C TYR A 191 -3.44 -2.02 14.51
N VAL A 192 -4.14 -2.94 15.19
CA VAL A 192 -4.94 -4.01 14.55
C VAL A 192 -4.11 -4.88 13.59
N TYR A 193 -2.84 -5.11 13.93
CA TYR A 193 -1.97 -5.98 13.12
C TYR A 193 -2.23 -7.47 13.38
N SER A 194 -2.69 -7.83 14.57
CA SER A 194 -3.06 -9.19 14.97
C SER A 194 -4.11 -9.15 16.07
N GLU A 195 -5.01 -10.13 16.08
CA GLU A 195 -5.89 -10.38 17.23
C GLU A 195 -5.11 -11.05 18.39
N GLU A 196 -3.95 -11.64 18.08
CA GLU A 196 -3.04 -12.21 19.08
C GLU A 196 -2.05 -11.15 19.54
N SER A 197 -2.23 -10.66 20.77
CA SER A 197 -1.37 -9.63 21.37
C SER A 197 -0.01 -10.17 21.86
N GLU A 198 0.24 -11.48 21.75
CA GLU A 198 1.46 -12.14 22.17
C GLU A 198 2.06 -13.02 21.06
N PHE A 199 3.34 -12.82 20.77
CA PHE A 199 4.11 -13.78 20.02
C PHE A 199 4.56 -14.90 20.97
N ASN A 200 3.92 -16.05 20.90
CA ASN A 200 4.45 -17.24 21.55
C ASN A 200 5.68 -17.69 20.77
N SER A 201 6.86 -17.49 21.32
CA SER A 201 8.10 -18.11 20.84
C SER A 201 8.11 -19.56 21.33
N GLU A 202 7.76 -20.49 20.45
CA GLU A 202 8.11 -21.90 20.58
C GLU A 202 9.48 -22.19 19.97
#